data_01195467b971130007a053e06b172027
#
_entry.id   01195467b971130007a053e06b172027
#
_cell.length_a   1.000
_cell.length_b   1.000
_cell.length_c   1.000
_cell.angle_alpha   90.00
_cell.angle_beta   90.00
_cell.angle_gamma   90.00
#
_symmetry.space_group_name_H-M   'P 1'
#
loop_
_entity.id
_entity.type
_entity.pdbx_description
1 polymer ?
#
loop_
_entity_poly.entity_id
_entity_poly.type
_entity_poly.pdbx_seq_one_letter_code
_entity_poly.pdbx_strand_id
1 'polypeptide(L)'
;PTLDIEDYDPDLNEEEEAVEDKSGGALTYAIVGAGQGGGRMAKAFYDMGYTKTVAVNTARSDLNGLDLPDSQKFLVDEHGDQGAGKDQAKAQQAIERKEQEVFNLFREVFGNNVDRILICLGVSGGSGGGTVNTLIKVAKKYFTYIGVEDVDKRVGVVASLPTAGESASPTVAKNAHARITQLCGLAEKGKIAPLIMVDNEKIKKLYPKLTVKKFWTTINNTVAGLFHVFNVLANQ
;
A
#
# COMPACT_ATOMS: atom_id res chain seq x y z
N PRO A 1 -28.16 -8.72 -42.74
CA PRO A 1 -28.03 -7.57 -41.85
C PRO A 1 -26.56 -7.45 -41.49
N THR A 2 -25.90 -6.48 -42.13
CA THR A 2 -24.56 -6.01 -41.90
C THR A 2 -24.58 -5.21 -40.61
N LEU A 3 -23.74 -5.57 -39.66
CA LEU A 3 -23.44 -4.74 -38.48
C LEU A 3 -22.56 -3.61 -38.97
N ASP A 4 -23.08 -2.38 -38.87
CA ASP A 4 -22.35 -1.15 -39.14
C ASP A 4 -21.29 -0.97 -38.04
N ILE A 5 -20.03 -1.02 -38.48
CA ILE A 5 -18.84 -0.63 -37.69
C ILE A 5 -18.62 0.85 -37.98
N GLU A 6 -19.50 1.70 -37.47
CA GLU A 6 -19.32 3.15 -37.41
C GLU A 6 -19.59 3.53 -35.95
N ASP A 7 -18.52 3.73 -35.20
CA ASP A 7 -18.33 4.61 -34.06
C ASP A 7 -17.04 4.20 -33.29
N TYR A 8 -15.96 3.99 -34.03
CA TYR A 8 -14.64 4.04 -33.41
C TYR A 8 -14.15 5.49 -33.52
N ASP A 9 -14.33 6.26 -32.48
CA ASP A 9 -13.74 7.59 -32.33
C ASP A 9 -12.30 7.42 -31.80
N PRO A 10 -11.27 7.64 -32.62
CA PRO A 10 -9.88 7.52 -32.21
C PRO A 10 -9.43 8.66 -31.25
N ASP A 11 -10.24 9.71 -31.08
CA ASP A 11 -9.93 10.86 -30.22
C ASP A 11 -10.46 10.72 -28.79
N LEU A 12 -11.12 9.58 -28.43
CA LEU A 12 -11.55 9.27 -27.08
C LEU A 12 -10.45 8.63 -26.20
N ASN A 13 -9.24 8.54 -26.67
CA ASN A 13 -8.07 8.31 -25.82
C ASN A 13 -7.50 9.65 -25.34
N GLU A 14 -8.26 10.45 -24.59
CA GLU A 14 -7.65 11.29 -23.57
C GLU A 14 -7.02 10.30 -22.56
N GLU A 15 -5.74 9.97 -22.77
CA GLU A 15 -4.90 9.38 -21.73
C GLU A 15 -4.97 10.37 -20.56
N GLU A 16 -5.81 10.08 -19.55
CA GLU A 16 -5.73 10.81 -18.28
C GLU A 16 -4.28 10.73 -17.85
N GLU A 17 -3.60 11.89 -17.81
CA GLU A 17 -2.17 11.95 -17.50
C GLU A 17 -1.97 11.33 -16.11
N ALA A 18 -1.36 10.15 -16.09
CA ALA A 18 -1.03 9.47 -14.85
C ALA A 18 -0.19 10.40 -13.96
N VAL A 19 -0.33 10.25 -12.65
CA VAL A 19 0.38 11.09 -11.68
C VAL A 19 1.89 10.99 -11.93
N GLU A 20 2.56 12.13 -12.10
CA GLU A 20 4.01 12.21 -12.29
C GLU A 20 4.74 11.87 -10.99
N ASP A 21 5.77 11.00 -11.05
CA ASP A 21 6.65 10.75 -9.90
C ASP A 21 7.63 11.92 -9.72
N LYS A 22 7.71 12.43 -8.49
CA LYS A 22 8.56 13.58 -8.10
C LYS A 22 9.66 13.20 -7.11
N SER A 23 9.87 11.91 -6.87
CA SER A 23 10.86 11.44 -5.90
C SER A 23 12.31 11.70 -6.32
N GLY A 24 12.58 11.75 -7.62
CA GLY A 24 13.95 11.87 -8.16
C GLY A 24 14.81 10.63 -7.90
N GLY A 25 14.19 9.49 -7.57
CA GLY A 25 14.88 8.23 -7.35
C GLY A 25 15.30 7.53 -8.64
N ALA A 26 16.19 6.55 -8.53
CA ALA A 26 16.65 5.71 -9.65
C ALA A 26 15.53 4.82 -10.20
N LEU A 27 14.60 4.41 -9.33
CA LEU A 27 13.44 3.61 -9.68
C LEU A 27 12.16 4.37 -9.36
N THR A 28 11.20 4.29 -10.26
CA THR A 28 9.84 4.80 -10.05
C THR A 28 9.05 3.80 -9.20
N TYR A 29 8.75 4.20 -7.97
CA TYR A 29 7.95 3.41 -7.05
C TYR A 29 6.50 3.90 -7.00
N ALA A 30 5.55 2.98 -7.11
CA ALA A 30 4.20 3.22 -6.65
C ALA A 30 4.04 2.70 -5.21
N ILE A 31 3.34 3.47 -4.37
CA ILE A 31 3.16 3.17 -2.95
C ILE A 31 1.69 2.88 -2.68
N VAL A 32 1.42 1.76 -2.01
CA VAL A 32 0.07 1.38 -1.61
C VAL A 32 0.00 1.32 -0.09
N GLY A 33 -0.77 2.20 0.54
CA GLY A 33 -0.99 2.20 1.97
C GLY A 33 -2.24 1.42 2.35
N ALA A 34 -2.10 0.29 3.04
CA ALA A 34 -3.21 -0.58 3.45
C ALA A 34 -3.58 -0.37 4.93
N GLY A 35 -4.81 0.06 5.19
CA GLY A 35 -5.31 0.38 6.52
C GLY A 35 -4.69 1.65 7.12
N GLN A 36 -5.00 1.95 8.38
CA GLN A 36 -4.57 3.19 9.03
C GLN A 36 -3.05 3.32 9.11
N GLY A 37 -2.35 2.29 9.59
CA GLY A 37 -0.89 2.32 9.73
C GLY A 37 -0.18 2.41 8.39
N GLY A 38 -0.61 1.60 7.41
CA GLY A 38 -0.07 1.61 6.05
C GLY A 38 -0.35 2.93 5.32
N GLY A 39 -1.54 3.50 5.48
CA GLY A 39 -1.90 4.79 4.90
C GLY A 39 -1.00 5.94 5.40
N ARG A 40 -0.72 5.98 6.70
CA ARG A 40 0.20 6.97 7.29
C ARG A 40 1.64 6.79 6.79
N MET A 41 2.07 5.56 6.59
CA MET A 41 3.39 5.28 6.02
C MET A 41 3.46 5.69 4.55
N ALA A 42 2.43 5.36 3.76
CA ALA A 42 2.33 5.78 2.37
C ALA A 42 2.33 7.32 2.23
N LYS A 43 1.65 8.03 3.14
CA LYS A 43 1.70 9.50 3.19
C LYS A 43 3.13 10.03 3.42
N ALA A 44 3.92 9.37 4.27
CA ALA A 44 5.32 9.77 4.48
C ALA A 44 6.16 9.61 3.20
N PHE A 45 5.91 8.58 2.40
CA PHE A 45 6.51 8.46 1.07
C PHE A 45 6.00 9.53 0.10
N TYR A 46 4.70 9.80 0.10
CA TYR A 46 4.11 10.85 -0.73
C TYR A 46 4.77 12.22 -0.48
N ASP A 47 5.02 12.56 0.78
CA ASP A 47 5.68 13.81 1.17
C ASP A 47 7.15 13.90 0.70
N MET A 48 7.75 12.78 0.33
CA MET A 48 9.10 12.69 -0.26
C MET A 48 9.09 12.64 -1.79
N GLY A 49 7.92 12.88 -2.42
CA GLY A 49 7.79 12.95 -3.86
C GLY A 49 7.32 11.67 -4.55
N TYR A 50 7.09 10.57 -3.81
CA TYR A 50 6.50 9.35 -4.37
C TYR A 50 4.99 9.56 -4.60
N THR A 51 4.66 10.37 -5.58
CA THR A 51 3.31 10.86 -5.85
C THR A 51 2.37 9.79 -6.38
N LYS A 52 2.89 8.72 -6.98
CA LYS A 52 2.12 7.53 -7.38
C LYS A 52 1.74 6.70 -6.14
N THR A 53 0.89 7.27 -5.30
CA THR A 53 0.50 6.71 -4.01
C THR A 53 -1.01 6.51 -3.94
N VAL A 54 -1.45 5.34 -3.44
CA VAL A 54 -2.85 5.01 -3.20
C VAL A 54 -3.02 4.57 -1.74
N ALA A 55 -4.04 5.08 -1.06
CA ALA A 55 -4.44 4.64 0.26
C ALA A 55 -5.74 3.82 0.19
N VAL A 56 -5.71 2.61 0.75
CA VAL A 56 -6.82 1.65 0.77
C VAL A 56 -7.24 1.38 2.21
N ASN A 57 -8.50 1.57 2.55
CA ASN A 57 -9.01 1.32 3.91
C ASN A 57 -10.49 0.90 3.90
N THR A 58 -10.90 0.21 4.95
CA THR A 58 -12.32 -0.10 5.22
C THR A 58 -13.00 0.98 6.07
N ALA A 59 -12.26 1.93 6.65
CA ALA A 59 -12.76 3.03 7.47
C ALA A 59 -12.62 4.36 6.71
N ARG A 60 -13.74 5.01 6.44
CA ARG A 60 -13.78 6.33 5.78
C ARG A 60 -13.06 7.41 6.60
N SER A 61 -13.23 7.39 7.93
CA SER A 61 -12.57 8.34 8.82
C SER A 61 -11.05 8.32 8.73
N ASP A 62 -10.46 7.14 8.56
CA ASP A 62 -9.01 7.00 8.41
C ASP A 62 -8.52 7.57 7.06
N LEU A 63 -9.29 7.38 5.98
CA LEU A 63 -8.97 7.97 4.67
C LEU A 63 -9.11 9.49 4.67
N ASN A 64 -10.18 10.01 5.28
CA ASN A 64 -10.40 11.46 5.39
C ASN A 64 -9.31 12.14 6.22
N GLY A 65 -8.71 11.43 7.18
CA GLY A 65 -7.60 11.92 7.99
C GLY A 65 -6.24 11.94 7.28
N LEU A 66 -6.14 11.40 6.05
CA LEU A 66 -4.93 11.43 5.25
C LEU A 66 -4.96 12.63 4.29
N ASP A 67 -3.89 13.42 4.33
CA ASP A 67 -3.66 14.52 3.39
C ASP A 67 -3.08 13.97 2.06
N LEU A 68 -3.93 13.27 1.32
CA LEU A 68 -3.73 12.77 -0.04
C LEU A 68 -4.89 13.25 -0.91
N PRO A 69 -4.71 13.36 -2.24
CA PRO A 69 -5.82 13.61 -3.16
C PRO A 69 -6.92 12.56 -3.01
N ASP A 70 -8.18 12.96 -3.13
CA ASP A 70 -9.31 12.02 -2.99
C ASP A 70 -9.31 10.96 -4.09
N SER A 71 -8.83 11.29 -5.30
CA SER A 71 -8.61 10.36 -6.41
C SER A 71 -7.57 9.25 -6.10
N GLN A 72 -6.78 9.40 -5.05
CA GLN A 72 -5.78 8.45 -4.59
C GLN A 72 -6.21 7.69 -3.33
N LYS A 73 -7.48 7.80 -2.94
CA LYS A 73 -8.07 7.12 -1.77
C LYS A 73 -9.11 6.11 -2.20
N PHE A 74 -9.08 4.91 -1.63
CA PHE A 74 -10.03 3.84 -1.93
C PHE A 74 -10.70 3.31 -0.67
N LEU A 75 -12.00 3.50 -0.57
CA LEU A 75 -12.83 2.93 0.49
C LEU A 75 -13.34 1.55 0.06
N VAL A 76 -12.89 0.51 0.77
CA VAL A 76 -13.21 -0.89 0.45
C VAL A 76 -14.66 -1.25 0.76
N ASP A 77 -15.21 -0.72 1.85
CA ASP A 77 -16.58 -1.01 2.31
C ASP A 77 -17.37 0.29 2.44
N GLU A 78 -18.33 0.50 1.54
CA GLU A 78 -19.17 1.70 1.51
C GLU A 78 -20.15 1.78 2.69
N HIS A 79 -20.43 0.64 3.33
CA HIS A 79 -21.37 0.54 4.46
C HIS A 79 -20.66 0.52 5.83
N GLY A 80 -19.31 0.56 5.83
CA GLY A 80 -18.48 0.40 7.01
C GLY A 80 -17.89 1.69 7.54
N ASP A 81 -18.67 2.62 8.09
CA ASP A 81 -18.14 3.81 8.76
C ASP A 81 -17.22 3.47 9.96
N GLN A 82 -17.31 2.26 10.49
CA GLN A 82 -16.54 1.79 11.65
C GLN A 82 -15.30 0.95 11.29
N GLY A 83 -15.03 0.69 10.00
CA GLY A 83 -13.92 -0.14 9.56
C GLY A 83 -14.10 -1.63 9.90
N ALA A 84 -13.03 -2.41 9.70
CA ALA A 84 -13.05 -3.86 9.94
C ALA A 84 -12.95 -4.26 11.43
N GLY A 85 -12.77 -3.33 12.36
CA GLY A 85 -12.69 -3.61 13.79
C GLY A 85 -11.62 -4.66 14.17
N LYS A 86 -10.47 -4.70 13.49
CA LYS A 86 -9.41 -5.71 13.58
C LYS A 86 -9.79 -7.09 13.00
N ASP A 87 -10.95 -7.23 12.36
CA ASP A 87 -11.36 -8.46 11.65
C ASP A 87 -10.73 -8.47 10.24
N GLN A 88 -9.64 -9.24 10.10
CA GLN A 88 -8.95 -9.38 8.82
C GLN A 88 -9.75 -10.15 7.78
N ALA A 89 -10.58 -11.12 8.19
CA ALA A 89 -11.41 -11.90 7.27
C ALA A 89 -12.50 -11.03 6.63
N LYS A 90 -13.14 -10.16 7.43
CA LYS A 90 -14.12 -9.21 6.93
C LYS A 90 -13.51 -8.25 5.89
N ALA A 91 -12.34 -7.69 6.17
CA ALA A 91 -11.64 -6.82 5.24
C ALA A 91 -11.21 -7.54 3.96
N GLN A 92 -10.75 -8.79 4.07
CA GLN A 92 -10.39 -9.62 2.92
C GLN A 92 -11.60 -9.86 2.00
N GLN A 93 -12.72 -10.30 2.55
CA GLN A 93 -13.94 -10.52 1.76
C GLN A 93 -14.44 -9.25 1.06
N ALA A 94 -14.32 -8.10 1.73
CA ALA A 94 -14.74 -6.83 1.17
C ALA A 94 -13.87 -6.43 -0.04
N ILE A 95 -12.54 -6.48 0.09
CA ILE A 95 -11.65 -6.09 -1.00
C ILE A 95 -11.66 -7.08 -2.17
N GLU A 96 -11.87 -8.37 -1.94
CA GLU A 96 -11.99 -9.37 -3.00
C GLU A 96 -13.15 -9.07 -3.95
N ARG A 97 -14.25 -8.51 -3.45
CA ARG A 97 -15.39 -8.07 -4.27
C ARG A 97 -15.07 -6.84 -5.13
N LYS A 98 -14.10 -6.05 -4.72
CA LYS A 98 -13.69 -4.79 -5.36
C LYS A 98 -12.32 -4.87 -6.07
N GLU A 99 -11.84 -6.08 -6.31
CA GLU A 99 -10.53 -6.32 -6.93
C GLU A 99 -10.37 -5.54 -8.26
N GLN A 100 -11.41 -5.53 -9.08
CA GLN A 100 -11.37 -4.84 -10.38
C GLN A 100 -11.36 -3.31 -10.22
N GLU A 101 -12.08 -2.76 -9.24
CA GLU A 101 -12.08 -1.33 -8.96
C GLU A 101 -10.69 -0.88 -8.47
N VAL A 102 -10.05 -1.66 -7.59
CA VAL A 102 -8.67 -1.39 -7.14
C VAL A 102 -7.68 -1.47 -8.30
N PHE A 103 -7.86 -2.44 -9.20
CA PHE A 103 -7.01 -2.55 -10.40
C PHE A 103 -7.15 -1.32 -11.30
N ASN A 104 -8.37 -0.85 -11.53
CA ASN A 104 -8.61 0.35 -12.33
C ASN A 104 -7.96 1.58 -11.68
N LEU A 105 -8.10 1.74 -10.36
CA LEU A 105 -7.44 2.82 -9.62
C LEU A 105 -5.91 2.77 -9.77
N PHE A 106 -5.30 1.58 -9.75
CA PHE A 106 -3.84 1.44 -9.98
C PHE A 106 -3.46 1.92 -11.38
N ARG A 107 -4.26 1.60 -12.40
CA ARG A 107 -4.02 2.07 -13.76
C ARG A 107 -4.10 3.59 -13.87
N GLU A 108 -5.14 4.19 -13.29
CA GLU A 108 -5.38 5.64 -13.31
C GLU A 108 -4.26 6.41 -12.59
N VAL A 109 -3.91 5.98 -11.36
CA VAL A 109 -2.93 6.70 -10.54
C VAL A 109 -1.48 6.40 -10.96
N PHE A 110 -1.17 5.15 -11.29
CA PHE A 110 0.22 4.74 -11.54
C PHE A 110 0.62 4.90 -13.02
N GLY A 111 -0.34 4.84 -13.95
CA GLY A 111 -0.06 4.86 -15.39
C GLY A 111 0.73 3.63 -15.83
N ASN A 112 1.64 3.81 -16.78
CA ASN A 112 2.41 2.71 -17.39
C ASN A 112 3.90 2.73 -17.02
N ASN A 113 4.35 3.73 -16.26
CA ASN A 113 5.76 3.89 -15.89
C ASN A 113 5.94 3.70 -14.39
N VAL A 114 6.05 2.44 -13.96
CA VAL A 114 6.36 2.03 -12.59
C VAL A 114 7.31 0.84 -12.62
N ASP A 115 8.42 0.96 -11.90
CA ASP A 115 9.39 -0.12 -11.78
C ASP A 115 9.01 -1.11 -10.68
N ARG A 116 8.45 -0.61 -9.58
CA ARG A 116 8.11 -1.41 -8.39
C ARG A 116 6.89 -0.86 -7.68
N ILE A 117 6.12 -1.75 -7.04
CA ILE A 117 5.07 -1.38 -6.09
C ILE A 117 5.50 -1.80 -4.69
N LEU A 118 5.34 -0.89 -3.73
CA LEU A 118 5.60 -1.13 -2.32
C LEU A 118 4.29 -1.02 -1.52
N ILE A 119 3.88 -2.12 -0.89
CA ILE A 119 2.65 -2.17 -0.09
C ILE A 119 3.02 -2.00 1.37
N CYS A 120 2.52 -0.93 2.00
CA CYS A 120 2.75 -0.58 3.39
C CYS A 120 1.55 -0.99 4.25
N LEU A 121 1.78 -1.67 5.37
CA LEU A 121 0.70 -2.06 6.29
C LEU A 121 1.17 -2.21 7.74
N GLY A 122 0.20 -2.12 8.67
CA GLY A 122 0.36 -2.63 10.02
C GLY A 122 -0.21 -4.07 10.07
N VAL A 123 0.63 -5.05 10.43
CA VAL A 123 0.28 -6.48 10.35
C VAL A 123 -0.85 -6.90 11.28
N SER A 124 -1.07 -6.19 12.37
CA SER A 124 -2.07 -6.49 13.38
C SER A 124 -3.45 -5.85 13.11
N GLY A 125 -3.51 -4.89 12.19
CA GLY A 125 -4.75 -4.18 11.86
C GLY A 125 -5.72 -5.05 11.06
N GLY A 126 -7.03 -4.77 11.16
CA GLY A 126 -8.07 -5.44 10.39
C GLY A 126 -7.96 -5.14 8.90
N SER A 127 -7.99 -3.85 8.54
CA SER A 127 -7.97 -3.39 7.15
C SER A 127 -6.65 -3.74 6.45
N GLY A 128 -5.50 -3.33 7.02
CA GLY A 128 -4.20 -3.58 6.41
C GLY A 128 -3.89 -5.07 6.27
N GLY A 129 -4.01 -5.83 7.37
CA GLY A 129 -3.75 -7.26 7.37
C GLY A 129 -4.74 -8.05 6.50
N GLY A 130 -6.01 -7.64 6.43
CA GLY A 130 -7.02 -8.32 5.62
C GLY A 130 -6.88 -8.07 4.13
N THR A 131 -6.48 -6.86 3.72
CA THR A 131 -6.45 -6.48 2.29
C THR A 131 -5.15 -6.83 1.57
N VAL A 132 -4.04 -7.05 2.29
CA VAL A 132 -2.69 -7.16 1.70
C VAL A 132 -2.57 -8.24 0.63
N ASN A 133 -3.21 -9.41 0.79
CA ASN A 133 -3.11 -10.49 -0.18
C ASN A 133 -3.74 -10.12 -1.52
N THR A 134 -4.91 -9.51 -1.48
CA THR A 134 -5.60 -9.02 -2.68
C THR A 134 -4.80 -7.88 -3.31
N LEU A 135 -4.23 -6.97 -2.51
CA LEU A 135 -3.37 -5.90 -3.02
C LEU A 135 -2.11 -6.44 -3.71
N ILE A 136 -1.45 -7.47 -3.16
CA ILE A 136 -0.33 -8.15 -3.83
C ILE A 136 -0.77 -8.75 -5.16
N LYS A 137 -1.93 -9.43 -5.20
CA LYS A 137 -2.49 -10.02 -6.42
C LYS A 137 -2.78 -8.95 -7.48
N VAL A 138 -3.42 -7.85 -7.08
CA VAL A 138 -3.75 -6.73 -7.97
C VAL A 138 -2.49 -6.03 -8.48
N ALA A 139 -1.48 -5.84 -7.63
CA ALA A 139 -0.20 -5.26 -8.03
C ALA A 139 0.51 -6.11 -9.09
N LYS A 140 0.49 -7.44 -8.96
CA LYS A 140 1.04 -8.35 -9.97
C LYS A 140 0.24 -8.31 -11.26
N LYS A 141 -1.09 -8.28 -11.18
CA LYS A 141 -1.98 -8.14 -12.34
C LYS A 141 -1.70 -6.83 -13.08
N TYR A 142 -1.48 -5.73 -12.34
CA TYR A 142 -1.10 -4.44 -12.92
C TYR A 142 0.24 -4.53 -13.67
N PHE A 143 1.28 -5.15 -13.11
CA PHE A 143 2.56 -5.34 -13.79
C PHE A 143 2.42 -6.20 -15.04
N THR A 144 1.65 -7.28 -15.00
CA THR A 144 1.35 -8.08 -16.19
C THR A 144 0.66 -7.23 -17.25
N TYR A 145 -0.28 -6.37 -16.86
CA TYR A 145 -1.00 -5.48 -17.78
C TYR A 145 -0.06 -4.49 -18.48
N ILE A 146 0.92 -3.93 -17.80
CA ILE A 146 1.92 -3.03 -18.40
C ILE A 146 3.10 -3.76 -19.07
N GLY A 147 3.01 -5.08 -19.24
CA GLY A 147 3.99 -5.87 -20.00
C GLY A 147 5.22 -6.33 -19.22
N VAL A 148 5.20 -6.32 -17.89
CA VAL A 148 6.31 -6.81 -17.07
C VAL A 148 6.19 -8.31 -16.86
N GLU A 149 7.24 -9.07 -17.19
CA GLU A 149 7.24 -10.54 -17.10
C GLU A 149 7.55 -11.06 -15.69
N ASP A 150 8.54 -10.49 -14.98
CA ASP A 150 8.98 -10.96 -13.66
C ASP A 150 8.27 -10.20 -12.50
N VAL A 151 6.95 -10.38 -12.45
CA VAL A 151 6.07 -9.63 -11.53
C VAL A 151 6.35 -9.92 -10.05
N ASP A 152 6.84 -11.13 -9.72
CA ASP A 152 7.07 -11.56 -8.33
C ASP A 152 8.14 -10.70 -7.65
N LYS A 153 9.13 -10.21 -8.39
CA LYS A 153 10.20 -9.34 -7.88
C LYS A 153 9.85 -7.85 -7.91
N ARG A 154 8.70 -7.49 -8.47
CA ARG A 154 8.27 -6.10 -8.61
C ARG A 154 7.38 -5.61 -7.48
N VAL A 155 6.88 -6.52 -6.64
CA VAL A 155 5.99 -6.20 -5.52
C VAL A 155 6.70 -6.49 -4.20
N GLY A 156 6.95 -5.41 -3.45
CA GLY A 156 7.51 -5.48 -2.10
C GLY A 156 6.47 -5.11 -1.03
N VAL A 157 6.81 -5.43 0.22
CA VAL A 157 5.96 -5.16 1.38
C VAL A 157 6.77 -4.51 2.49
N VAL A 158 6.24 -3.43 3.06
CA VAL A 158 6.72 -2.82 4.31
C VAL A 158 5.69 -3.10 5.40
N ALA A 159 6.07 -3.95 6.35
CA ALA A 159 5.20 -4.47 7.40
C ALA A 159 5.61 -3.91 8.77
N SER A 160 4.77 -3.06 9.38
CA SER A 160 5.02 -2.57 10.73
C SER A 160 4.46 -3.54 11.77
N LEU A 161 5.31 -3.89 12.74
CA LEU A 161 5.00 -4.79 13.84
C LEU A 161 4.37 -4.01 15.00
N PRO A 162 3.39 -4.61 15.72
CA PRO A 162 2.82 -3.97 16.89
C PRO A 162 3.87 -3.81 18.00
N THR A 163 3.71 -2.78 18.82
CA THR A 163 4.47 -2.62 20.07
C THR A 163 4.10 -3.70 21.07
N ALA A 164 4.93 -3.90 22.11
CA ALA A 164 4.63 -4.84 23.19
C ALA A 164 3.30 -4.51 23.89
N GLY A 165 2.99 -3.21 24.10
CA GLY A 165 1.73 -2.78 24.68
C GLY A 165 0.51 -3.11 23.81
N GLU A 166 0.61 -2.95 22.49
CA GLU A 166 -0.45 -3.34 21.55
C GLU A 166 -0.62 -4.87 21.50
N SER A 167 0.48 -5.62 21.56
CA SER A 167 0.50 -7.09 21.56
C SER A 167 -0.07 -7.72 22.81
N ALA A 168 -0.31 -6.96 23.88
CA ALA A 168 -1.05 -7.43 25.05
C ALA A 168 -2.50 -7.82 24.71
N SER A 169 -3.07 -7.30 23.62
CA SER A 169 -4.35 -7.75 23.09
C SER A 169 -4.17 -9.09 22.35
N PRO A 170 -4.88 -10.19 22.76
CA PRO A 170 -4.79 -11.49 22.07
C PRO A 170 -5.11 -11.42 20.57
N THR A 171 -6.09 -10.60 20.19
CA THR A 171 -6.47 -10.39 18.78
C THR A 171 -5.34 -9.74 17.99
N VAL A 172 -4.68 -8.74 18.54
CA VAL A 172 -3.53 -8.05 17.92
C VAL A 172 -2.38 -9.04 17.73
N ALA A 173 -2.03 -9.79 18.76
CA ALA A 173 -0.94 -10.77 18.72
C ALA A 173 -1.24 -11.88 17.68
N LYS A 174 -2.45 -12.43 17.68
CA LYS A 174 -2.88 -13.47 16.73
C LYS A 174 -2.83 -12.95 15.29
N ASN A 175 -3.38 -11.78 15.03
CA ASN A 175 -3.37 -11.16 13.70
C ASN A 175 -1.95 -10.92 13.21
N ALA A 176 -1.10 -10.35 14.05
CA ALA A 176 0.30 -10.07 13.72
C ALA A 176 1.06 -11.37 13.39
N HIS A 177 0.96 -12.39 14.25
CA HIS A 177 1.62 -13.68 14.03
C HIS A 177 1.20 -14.32 12.70
N ALA A 178 -0.10 -14.43 12.46
CA ALA A 178 -0.63 -15.04 11.24
C ALA A 178 -0.16 -14.28 9.98
N ARG A 179 -0.18 -12.96 10.01
CA ARG A 179 0.20 -12.14 8.86
C ARG A 179 1.70 -12.17 8.61
N ILE A 180 2.53 -12.07 9.64
CA ILE A 180 3.99 -12.16 9.51
C ILE A 180 4.38 -13.52 8.94
N THR A 181 3.87 -14.62 9.49
CA THR A 181 4.16 -15.97 9.00
C THR A 181 3.82 -16.10 7.51
N GLN A 182 2.69 -15.58 7.08
CA GLN A 182 2.29 -15.60 5.68
C GLN A 182 3.22 -14.77 4.78
N LEU A 183 3.54 -13.53 5.17
CA LEU A 183 4.41 -12.65 4.38
C LEU A 183 5.83 -13.21 4.29
N CYS A 184 6.37 -13.76 5.38
CA CYS A 184 7.67 -14.46 5.36
C CYS A 184 7.65 -15.63 4.37
N GLY A 185 6.60 -16.47 4.43
CA GLY A 185 6.46 -17.58 3.49
C GLY A 185 6.34 -17.15 2.02
N LEU A 186 5.74 -16.01 1.73
CA LEU A 186 5.72 -15.42 0.38
C LEU A 186 7.11 -14.94 -0.04
N ALA A 187 7.85 -14.27 0.86
CA ALA A 187 9.19 -13.79 0.59
C ALA A 187 10.20 -14.94 0.39
N GLU A 188 10.16 -15.96 1.24
CA GLU A 188 11.00 -17.17 1.12
C GLU A 188 10.79 -17.92 -0.20
N LYS A 189 9.55 -17.92 -0.71
CA LYS A 189 9.20 -18.51 -2.00
C LYS A 189 9.49 -17.56 -3.19
N GLY A 190 10.07 -16.39 -2.95
CA GLY A 190 10.33 -15.40 -3.99
C GLY A 190 9.07 -14.78 -4.62
N LYS A 191 7.92 -14.83 -3.91
CA LYS A 191 6.64 -14.31 -4.41
C LYS A 191 6.42 -12.83 -4.12
N ILE A 192 7.23 -12.24 -3.27
CA ILE A 192 7.34 -10.80 -3.00
C ILE A 192 8.80 -10.44 -2.74
N ALA A 193 9.23 -9.23 -3.13
CA ALA A 193 10.57 -8.69 -2.84
C ALA A 193 10.57 -7.16 -2.97
N PRO A 194 11.14 -6.43 -1.99
CA PRO A 194 11.58 -6.90 -0.68
C PRO A 194 10.44 -7.11 0.33
N LEU A 195 10.70 -7.84 1.41
CA LEU A 195 9.91 -7.78 2.64
C LEU A 195 10.70 -7.02 3.70
N ILE A 196 10.22 -5.84 4.08
CA ILE A 196 10.84 -4.98 5.10
C ILE A 196 9.96 -5.01 6.34
N MET A 197 10.51 -5.44 7.48
CA MET A 197 9.82 -5.42 8.75
C MET A 197 10.28 -4.25 9.61
N VAL A 198 9.32 -3.43 10.07
CA VAL A 198 9.54 -2.27 10.93
C VAL A 198 9.17 -2.64 12.37
N ASP A 199 10.17 -2.77 13.24
CA ASP A 199 9.99 -3.09 14.66
C ASP A 199 9.70 -1.83 15.48
N ASN A 200 8.42 -1.53 15.65
CA ASN A 200 7.96 -0.36 16.38
C ASN A 200 8.40 -0.36 17.85
N GLU A 201 8.52 -1.53 18.49
CA GLU A 201 8.99 -1.64 19.87
C GLU A 201 10.47 -1.25 20.02
N LYS A 202 11.31 -1.69 19.07
CA LYS A 202 12.72 -1.25 19.05
C LYS A 202 12.85 0.23 18.84
N ILE A 203 12.11 0.79 17.91
CA ILE A 203 12.13 2.24 17.62
C ILE A 203 11.63 3.03 18.84
N LYS A 204 10.57 2.56 19.52
CA LYS A 204 10.08 3.17 20.76
C LYS A 204 11.15 3.22 21.85
N LYS A 205 11.97 2.19 21.97
CA LYS A 205 13.09 2.17 22.92
C LYS A 205 14.19 3.16 22.56
N LEU A 206 14.42 3.41 21.28
CA LEU A 206 15.38 4.39 20.81
C LEU A 206 14.91 5.83 21.06
N TYR A 207 13.61 6.08 21.09
CA TYR A 207 13.00 7.40 21.23
C TYR A 207 11.99 7.47 22.40
N PRO A 208 12.40 7.22 23.66
CA PRO A 208 11.48 7.05 24.79
C PRO A 208 10.75 8.34 25.21
N LYS A 209 11.19 9.50 24.74
CA LYS A 209 10.59 10.82 25.08
C LYS A 209 9.60 11.33 24.05
N LEU A 210 9.36 10.60 22.95
CA LEU A 210 8.39 11.04 21.96
C LEU A 210 6.95 10.86 22.45
N THR A 211 6.11 11.88 22.23
CA THR A 211 4.66 11.73 22.42
C THR A 211 4.11 10.74 21.38
N VAL A 212 2.99 10.07 21.68
CA VAL A 212 2.39 9.07 20.78
C VAL A 212 2.20 9.62 19.35
N LYS A 213 1.72 10.86 19.22
CA LYS A 213 1.52 11.50 17.90
C LYS A 213 2.84 11.68 17.15
N LYS A 214 3.88 12.20 17.81
CA LYS A 214 5.21 12.39 17.21
C LYS A 214 5.91 11.08 16.93
N PHE A 215 5.68 10.04 17.74
CA PHE A 215 6.26 8.72 17.58
C PHE A 215 5.91 8.12 16.21
N TRP A 216 4.63 8.03 15.85
CA TRP A 216 4.22 7.47 14.57
C TRP A 216 4.73 8.26 13.37
N THR A 217 4.69 9.59 13.45
CA THR A 217 5.23 10.46 12.40
C THR A 217 6.74 10.25 12.24
N THR A 218 7.49 10.17 13.35
CA THR A 218 8.94 9.95 13.32
C THR A 218 9.28 8.60 12.70
N ILE A 219 8.59 7.52 13.08
CA ILE A 219 8.81 6.19 12.49
C ILE A 219 8.58 6.21 10.98
N ASN A 220 7.42 6.68 10.56
CA ASN A 220 7.04 6.66 9.15
C ASN A 220 8.01 7.49 8.30
N ASN A 221 8.39 8.67 8.77
CA ASN A 221 9.36 9.52 8.09
C ASN A 221 10.77 8.91 8.09
N THR A 222 11.17 8.21 9.14
CA THR A 222 12.48 7.53 9.18
C THR A 222 12.53 6.37 8.19
N VAL A 223 11.48 5.55 8.13
CA VAL A 223 11.40 4.42 7.20
C VAL A 223 11.37 4.92 5.75
N ALA A 224 10.50 5.87 5.44
CA ALA A 224 10.40 6.44 4.10
C ALA A 224 11.70 7.19 3.71
N GLY A 225 12.30 7.95 4.64
CA GLY A 225 13.56 8.68 4.40
C GLY A 225 14.73 7.75 4.15
N LEU A 226 14.88 6.68 4.93
CA LEU A 226 15.93 5.70 4.71
C LEU A 226 15.79 5.02 3.33
N PHE A 227 14.57 4.62 2.99
CA PHE A 227 14.27 4.05 1.68
C PHE A 227 14.58 5.04 0.55
N HIS A 228 14.18 6.30 0.71
CA HIS A 228 14.42 7.36 -0.26
C HIS A 228 15.91 7.59 -0.50
N VAL A 229 16.73 7.63 0.57
CA VAL A 229 18.18 7.75 0.44
C VAL A 229 18.75 6.64 -0.44
N PHE A 230 18.36 5.38 -0.22
CA PHE A 230 18.83 4.27 -1.06
C PHE A 230 18.38 4.41 -2.52
N ASN A 231 17.13 4.83 -2.76
CA ASN A 231 16.62 4.99 -4.11
C ASN A 231 17.29 6.15 -4.86
N VAL A 232 17.63 7.24 -4.17
CA VAL A 232 18.34 8.38 -4.77
C VAL A 232 19.82 8.06 -5.02
N LEU A 233 20.48 7.40 -4.06
CA LEU A 233 21.88 7.01 -4.22
C LEU A 233 22.10 5.99 -5.34
N ALA A 234 21.11 5.15 -5.63
CA ALA A 234 21.18 4.21 -6.75
C ALA A 234 21.18 4.90 -8.13
N ASN A 235 20.90 6.21 -8.18
CA ASN A 235 20.88 7.02 -9.39
C ASN A 235 22.24 7.74 -9.65
N GLN A 236 23.21 7.57 -8.77
CA GLN A 236 24.56 8.13 -8.87
C GLN A 236 25.55 7.09 -9.41
#